data_c9663dc114eaabe3adb7e16638322f0d
#
_entry.id   c9663dc114eaabe3adb7e16638322f0d
#
_cell.length_a   1.000
_cell.length_b   1.000
_cell.length_c   1.000
_cell.angle_alpha   90.00
_cell.angle_beta   90.00
_cell.angle_gamma   90.00
#
_symmetry.space_group_name_H-M   'P 1'
#
loop_
_entity.id
_entity.type
_entity.pdbx_description
1 polymer ?
#
loop_
_entity_poly.entity_id
_entity_poly.type
_entity_poly.pdbx_seq_one_letter_code
_entity_poly.pdbx_strand_id
1 'polypeptide(L)'
;MAIHSDLPGYSAAEARRALEGLPRCGYEVAIKPLRYRTHPHLAARCEFEERRIVLQVPVPFRPFKEPVIFAARRKRGEGMRFAWASETILFRGRRDVLRFLYCHEWMHWYLHEVLGKASAAETACDRFALRNFRRRVVTTDDADEALTRRGRLASRG
;
A
#
# COMPACT_ATOMS: atom_id res chain seq x y z
N MET A 1 12.36 13.49 -2.87
CA MET A 1 12.00 12.17 -3.44
C MET A 1 11.75 12.32 -4.92
N ALA A 2 12.47 11.57 -5.72
CA ALA A 2 12.32 11.60 -7.17
C ALA A 2 11.11 10.77 -7.60
N ILE A 3 10.24 11.36 -8.43
CA ILE A 3 9.04 10.70 -8.95
C ILE A 3 9.08 10.79 -10.47
N HIS A 4 8.92 9.64 -11.13
CA HIS A 4 8.85 9.52 -12.59
C HIS A 4 7.50 8.91 -12.97
N SER A 5 6.87 9.43 -14.01
CA SER A 5 5.60 8.89 -14.49
C SER A 5 5.65 8.59 -15.98
N ASP A 6 5.41 7.34 -16.31
CA ASP A 6 5.21 6.86 -17.67
C ASP A 6 3.71 6.64 -17.96
N LEU A 7 2.85 7.11 -17.06
CA LEU A 7 1.41 6.93 -17.20
C LEU A 7 0.86 7.94 -18.22
N PRO A 8 0.17 7.47 -19.27
CA PRO A 8 -0.42 8.38 -20.26
C PRO A 8 -1.38 9.38 -19.62
N GLY A 9 -1.20 10.68 -19.91
CA GLY A 9 -2.06 11.75 -19.41
C GLY A 9 -1.96 12.00 -17.91
N TYR A 10 -0.90 11.53 -17.27
CA TYR A 10 -0.69 11.72 -15.82
C TYR A 10 0.78 12.04 -15.56
N SER A 11 1.04 13.29 -15.21
CA SER A 11 2.42 13.78 -15.06
C SER A 11 3.05 13.43 -13.72
N ALA A 12 4.37 13.56 -13.64
CA ALA A 12 5.10 13.43 -12.38
C ALA A 12 4.62 14.47 -11.34
N ALA A 13 4.25 15.67 -11.77
CA ALA A 13 3.72 16.72 -10.90
C ALA A 13 2.35 16.31 -10.30
N GLU A 14 1.48 15.74 -11.11
CA GLU A 14 0.20 15.21 -10.64
C GLU A 14 0.40 14.06 -9.64
N ALA A 15 1.34 13.17 -9.93
CA ALA A 15 1.70 12.08 -9.03
C ALA A 15 2.23 12.60 -7.70
N ARG A 16 3.07 13.62 -7.74
CA ARG A 16 3.61 14.26 -6.54
C ARG A 16 2.49 14.84 -5.68
N ARG A 17 1.53 15.51 -6.30
CA ARG A 17 0.35 16.04 -5.59
C ARG A 17 -0.49 14.92 -5.00
N ALA A 18 -0.65 13.81 -5.72
CA ALA A 18 -1.41 12.65 -5.22
C ALA A 18 -0.77 12.05 -3.96
N LEU A 19 0.54 12.05 -3.86
CA LEU A 19 1.28 11.47 -2.73
C LEU A 19 1.58 12.47 -1.61
N GLU A 20 1.10 13.70 -1.72
CA GLU A 20 1.33 14.74 -0.72
C GLU A 20 0.79 14.33 0.66
N GLY A 21 1.59 14.60 1.70
CA GLY A 21 1.24 14.26 3.08
C GLY A 21 1.61 12.84 3.50
N LEU A 22 1.99 11.98 2.56
CA LEU A 22 2.51 10.65 2.87
C LEU A 22 4.00 10.72 3.21
N PRO A 23 4.51 9.79 4.03
CA PRO A 23 5.91 9.83 4.43
C PRO A 23 6.84 9.57 3.24
N ARG A 24 7.97 10.23 3.23
CA ARG A 24 8.98 10.08 2.17
C ARG A 24 9.83 8.85 2.41
N CYS A 25 10.46 8.36 1.34
CA CYS A 25 11.47 7.31 1.41
C CYS A 25 12.72 7.73 0.64
N GLY A 26 13.81 7.01 0.88
CA GLY A 26 15.06 7.24 0.15
C GLY A 26 15.09 6.67 -1.27
N TYR A 27 14.05 5.95 -1.67
CA TYR A 27 13.96 5.35 -3.00
C TYR A 27 13.27 6.30 -3.99
N GLU A 28 13.55 6.11 -5.26
CA GLU A 28 12.78 6.77 -6.31
C GLU A 28 11.43 6.05 -6.49
N VAL A 29 10.44 6.78 -6.99
CA VAL A 29 9.11 6.25 -7.25
C VAL A 29 8.85 6.32 -8.75
N ALA A 30 8.57 5.17 -9.35
CA ALA A 30 8.22 5.07 -10.77
C ALA A 30 6.74 4.68 -10.89
N ILE A 31 5.98 5.44 -11.66
CA ILE A 31 4.59 5.17 -11.93
C ILE A 31 4.45 4.68 -13.36
N LYS A 32 3.89 3.48 -13.52
CA LYS A 32 3.79 2.79 -14.80
C LYS A 32 2.35 2.36 -15.08
N PRO A 33 1.98 2.20 -16.36
CA PRO A 33 0.67 1.68 -16.69
C PRO A 33 0.58 0.18 -16.37
N LEU A 34 -0.57 -0.24 -15.85
CA LEU A 34 -0.92 -1.63 -15.70
C LEU A 34 -1.90 -2.02 -16.82
N ARG A 35 -1.48 -2.90 -17.71
CA ARG A 35 -2.35 -3.49 -18.72
C ARG A 35 -3.01 -4.73 -18.13
N TYR A 36 -4.34 -4.79 -18.17
CA TYR A 36 -5.10 -5.90 -17.63
C TYR A 36 -6.02 -6.51 -18.69
N ARG A 37 -6.35 -7.79 -18.56
CA ARG A 37 -7.19 -8.49 -19.53
C ARG A 37 -8.68 -8.32 -19.25
N THR A 38 -9.10 -8.56 -18.02
CA THR A 38 -10.52 -8.58 -17.64
C THR A 38 -10.89 -7.46 -16.69
N HIS A 39 -10.14 -7.29 -15.59
CA HIS A 39 -10.47 -6.34 -14.55
C HIS A 39 -9.26 -5.55 -14.10
N PRO A 40 -9.44 -4.23 -13.82
CA PRO A 40 -8.40 -3.47 -13.13
C PRO A 40 -8.11 -4.11 -11.77
N HIS A 41 -6.86 -4.04 -11.33
CA HIS A 41 -6.44 -4.54 -10.04
C HIS A 41 -5.24 -3.74 -9.52
N LEU A 42 -4.89 -3.97 -8.25
CA LEU A 42 -3.71 -3.37 -7.65
C LEU A 42 -2.44 -4.13 -8.05
N ALA A 43 -1.39 -3.39 -8.40
CA ALA A 43 -0.08 -3.96 -8.66
C ALA A 43 1.00 -2.94 -8.32
N ALA A 44 1.97 -3.35 -7.52
CA ALA A 44 3.11 -2.54 -7.15
C ALA A 44 4.22 -3.44 -6.63
N ARG A 45 5.43 -2.91 -6.52
CA ARG A 45 6.55 -3.62 -5.93
C ARG A 45 7.59 -2.66 -5.37
N CYS A 46 8.31 -3.13 -4.36
CA CYS A 46 9.46 -2.46 -3.80
C CYS A 46 10.72 -3.21 -4.24
N GLU A 47 11.53 -2.59 -5.07
CA GLU A 47 12.76 -3.18 -5.61
C GLU A 47 13.93 -2.68 -4.77
N PHE A 48 14.37 -3.48 -3.81
CA PHE A 48 15.38 -3.07 -2.82
C PHE A 48 16.77 -2.87 -3.45
N GLU A 49 17.17 -3.74 -4.35
CA GLU A 49 18.48 -3.63 -5.01
C GLU A 49 18.57 -2.40 -5.90
N GLU A 50 17.52 -2.14 -6.65
CA GLU A 50 17.42 -0.98 -7.55
C GLU A 50 17.07 0.31 -6.80
N ARG A 51 16.70 0.22 -5.52
CA ARG A 51 16.28 1.33 -4.67
C ARG A 51 15.11 2.10 -5.29
N ARG A 52 14.08 1.36 -5.66
CA ARG A 52 12.94 1.90 -6.40
C ARG A 52 11.62 1.28 -5.94
N ILE A 53 10.60 2.13 -5.84
CA ILE A 53 9.21 1.70 -5.66
C ILE A 53 8.51 1.87 -7.02
N VAL A 54 7.86 0.81 -7.49
CA VAL A 54 7.11 0.81 -8.74
C VAL A 54 5.62 0.71 -8.42
N LEU A 55 4.85 1.71 -8.84
CA LEU A 55 3.40 1.75 -8.68
C LEU A 55 2.77 1.62 -10.06
N GLN A 56 1.88 0.65 -10.24
CA GLN A 56 1.21 0.42 -11.51
C GLN A 56 -0.25 0.84 -11.44
N VAL A 57 -0.65 1.71 -12.35
CA VAL A 57 -2.03 2.22 -12.42
C VAL A 57 -2.74 1.61 -13.62
N PRO A 58 -3.94 1.03 -13.41
CA PRO A 58 -4.68 0.43 -14.52
C PRO A 58 -4.95 1.40 -15.66
N VAL A 59 -4.73 0.93 -16.90
CA VAL A 59 -5.01 1.68 -18.14
C VAL A 59 -5.76 0.79 -19.11
N PRO A 60 -6.99 1.14 -19.54
CA PRO A 60 -7.76 2.33 -19.14
C PRO A 60 -8.20 2.25 -17.68
N PHE A 61 -8.29 3.40 -17.01
CA PHE A 61 -8.75 3.41 -15.63
C PHE A 61 -10.27 3.30 -15.56
N ARG A 62 -10.75 2.38 -14.74
CA ARG A 62 -12.15 2.25 -14.36
C ARG A 62 -12.22 2.02 -12.85
N PRO A 63 -13.21 2.55 -12.14
CA PRO A 63 -13.38 2.22 -10.73
C PRO A 63 -13.45 0.71 -10.51
N PHE A 64 -12.80 0.23 -9.46
CA PHE A 64 -12.76 -1.20 -9.15
C PHE A 64 -12.69 -1.44 -7.65
N LYS A 65 -13.05 -2.65 -7.24
CA LYS A 65 -13.01 -3.08 -5.84
C LYS A 65 -11.92 -4.12 -5.65
N GLU A 66 -11.23 -4.05 -4.51
CA GLU A 66 -10.23 -5.02 -4.10
C GLU A 66 -10.45 -5.43 -2.65
N PRO A 67 -10.44 -6.74 -2.34
CA PRO A 67 -10.38 -7.18 -0.95
C PRO A 67 -8.96 -6.99 -0.42
N VAL A 68 -8.84 -6.41 0.76
CA VAL A 68 -7.56 -6.18 1.43
C VAL A 68 -7.55 -6.94 2.76
N ILE A 69 -6.60 -7.83 2.92
CA ILE A 69 -6.44 -8.63 4.15
C ILE A 69 -5.54 -7.84 5.10
N PHE A 70 -6.06 -7.42 6.24
CA PHE A 70 -5.35 -6.56 7.17
C PHE A 70 -5.03 -7.19 8.53
N ALA A 71 -5.57 -8.37 8.81
CA ALA A 71 -5.31 -9.08 10.05
C ALA A 71 -5.56 -10.59 9.89
N ALA A 72 -4.86 -11.37 10.73
CA ALA A 72 -5.16 -12.78 10.93
C ALA A 72 -5.75 -12.94 12.33
N ARG A 73 -6.85 -13.66 12.46
CA ARG A 73 -7.49 -13.97 13.74
C ARG A 73 -7.43 -15.46 13.98
N ARG A 74 -7.09 -15.85 15.22
CA ARG A 74 -7.20 -17.21 15.65
C ARG A 74 -8.67 -17.54 15.86
N LYS A 75 -9.19 -18.56 15.15
CA LYS A 75 -10.54 -19.07 15.39
C LYS A 75 -10.57 -19.93 16.64
N ARG A 76 -11.57 -19.70 17.49
CA ARG A 76 -11.91 -20.62 18.56
C ARG A 76 -12.54 -21.88 17.94
N GLY A 77 -12.06 -23.05 18.31
CA GLY A 77 -12.58 -24.32 17.81
C GLY A 77 -11.52 -25.42 17.83
N GLU A 78 -11.86 -26.61 17.35
CA GLU A 78 -10.94 -27.73 17.27
C GLU A 78 -9.77 -27.42 16.34
N GLY A 79 -8.54 -27.46 16.89
CA GLY A 79 -7.31 -27.22 16.17
C GLY A 79 -6.95 -25.73 16.00
N MET A 80 -5.72 -25.49 15.49
CA MET A 80 -5.22 -24.14 15.18
C MET A 80 -5.80 -23.67 13.83
N ARG A 81 -6.92 -22.99 13.87
CA ARG A 81 -7.51 -22.34 12.68
C ARG A 81 -7.34 -20.84 12.76
N PHE A 82 -6.96 -20.25 11.62
CA PHE A 82 -6.88 -18.80 11.46
C PHE A 82 -7.99 -18.33 10.51
N ALA A 83 -8.65 -17.26 10.88
CA ALA A 83 -9.53 -16.52 9.97
C ALA A 83 -8.84 -15.23 9.55
N TRP A 84 -8.90 -14.91 8.27
CA TRP A 84 -8.38 -13.67 7.74
C TRP A 84 -9.47 -12.60 7.82
N ALA A 85 -9.12 -11.45 8.42
CA ALA A 85 -9.99 -10.29 8.38
C ALA A 85 -9.67 -9.48 7.13
N SER A 86 -10.69 -9.20 6.33
CA SER A 86 -10.53 -8.44 5.09
C SER A 86 -11.56 -7.33 5.01
N GLU A 87 -11.23 -6.30 4.23
CA GLU A 87 -12.12 -5.20 3.89
C GLU A 87 -12.05 -4.98 2.38
N THR A 88 -13.20 -4.78 1.75
CA THR A 88 -13.27 -4.48 0.31
C THR A 88 -13.22 -2.98 0.12
N ILE A 89 -12.23 -2.51 -0.66
CA ILE A 89 -12.00 -1.10 -0.94
C ILE A 89 -12.43 -0.79 -2.36
N LEU A 90 -13.22 0.28 -2.51
CA LEU A 90 -13.55 0.83 -3.81
C LEU A 90 -12.55 1.92 -4.18
N PHE A 91 -11.84 1.70 -5.28
CA PHE A 91 -10.90 2.67 -5.85
C PHE A 91 -11.62 3.44 -6.96
N ARG A 92 -11.97 4.68 -6.70
CA ARG A 92 -12.73 5.53 -7.63
C ARG A 92 -11.85 6.32 -8.59
N GLY A 93 -10.59 6.53 -8.24
CA GLY A 93 -9.68 7.33 -9.04
C GLY A 93 -8.23 6.88 -8.90
N ARG A 94 -7.40 7.38 -9.79
CA ARG A 94 -5.96 7.08 -9.82
C ARG A 94 -5.24 7.54 -8.54
N ARG A 95 -5.70 8.66 -7.96
CA ARG A 95 -5.12 9.18 -6.73
C ARG A 95 -5.20 8.17 -5.58
N ASP A 96 -6.35 7.56 -5.37
CA ASP A 96 -6.53 6.57 -4.29
C ASP A 96 -5.67 5.33 -4.54
N VAL A 97 -5.59 4.88 -5.80
CA VAL A 97 -4.72 3.76 -6.16
C VAL A 97 -3.26 4.07 -5.83
N LEU A 98 -2.77 5.23 -6.25
CA LEU A 98 -1.38 5.65 -5.99
C LEU A 98 -1.09 5.75 -4.50
N ARG A 99 -1.99 6.36 -3.73
CA ARG A 99 -1.79 6.51 -2.30
C ARG A 99 -1.78 5.17 -1.57
N PHE A 100 -2.69 4.27 -1.93
CA PHE A 100 -2.75 2.94 -1.33
C PHE A 100 -1.49 2.14 -1.66
N LEU A 101 -1.13 2.06 -2.92
CA LEU A 101 0.06 1.32 -3.37
C LEU A 101 1.34 1.89 -2.76
N TYR A 102 1.46 3.22 -2.73
CA TYR A 102 2.62 3.86 -2.12
C TYR A 102 2.74 3.54 -0.63
N CYS A 103 1.64 3.64 0.12
CA CYS A 103 1.65 3.28 1.54
C CYS A 103 2.10 1.82 1.76
N HIS A 104 1.58 0.90 0.95
CA HIS A 104 1.95 -0.52 1.05
C HIS A 104 3.45 -0.73 0.79
N GLU A 105 3.96 -0.20 -0.31
CA GLU A 105 5.36 -0.36 -0.70
C GLU A 105 6.31 0.45 0.19
N TRP A 106 5.88 1.64 0.64
CA TRP A 106 6.64 2.42 1.61
C TRP A 106 6.83 1.64 2.90
N MET A 107 5.81 0.91 3.34
CA MET A 107 5.91 0.10 4.56
C MET A 107 6.92 -1.03 4.39
N HIS A 108 7.00 -1.66 3.21
CA HIS A 108 8.07 -2.61 2.89
C HIS A 108 9.44 -1.95 2.98
N TRP A 109 9.59 -0.76 2.41
CA TRP A 109 10.82 0.02 2.51
C TRP A 109 11.19 0.31 3.97
N TYR A 110 10.23 0.76 4.76
CA TYR A 110 10.43 1.11 6.16
C TYR A 110 10.88 -0.10 6.99
N LEU A 111 10.24 -1.22 6.80
CA LEU A 111 10.61 -2.47 7.47
C LEU A 111 12.03 -2.92 7.11
N HIS A 112 12.39 -2.83 5.85
CA HIS A 112 13.69 -3.27 5.35
C HIS A 112 14.81 -2.28 5.69
N GLU A 113 14.66 -1.02 5.32
CA GLU A 113 15.73 -0.02 5.41
C GLU A 113 15.85 0.61 6.80
N VAL A 114 14.73 0.85 7.48
CA VAL A 114 14.74 1.54 8.77
C VAL A 114 14.79 0.56 9.93
N LEU A 115 13.96 -0.48 9.88
CA LEU A 115 13.86 -1.45 10.98
C LEU A 115 14.73 -2.70 10.77
N GLY A 116 15.36 -2.86 9.62
CA GLY A 116 16.27 -3.98 9.33
C GLY A 116 15.60 -5.36 9.37
N LYS A 117 14.31 -5.43 9.03
CA LYS A 117 13.55 -6.68 9.03
C LYS A 117 13.53 -7.30 7.64
N ALA A 118 13.96 -8.56 7.54
CA ALA A 118 14.08 -9.26 6.26
C ALA A 118 12.76 -9.88 5.77
N SER A 119 11.75 -10.05 6.62
CA SER A 119 10.52 -10.72 6.26
C SER A 119 9.53 -9.78 5.56
N ALA A 120 8.87 -10.29 4.52
CA ALA A 120 7.76 -9.60 3.87
C ALA A 120 6.53 -9.65 4.77
N ALA A 121 6.23 -8.56 5.46
CA ALA A 121 5.06 -8.44 6.34
C ALA A 121 3.86 -7.91 5.55
N GLU A 122 3.37 -8.67 4.57
CA GLU A 122 2.29 -8.25 3.66
C GLU A 122 1.05 -7.76 4.42
N THR A 123 0.66 -8.48 5.48
CA THR A 123 -0.51 -8.11 6.29
C THR A 123 -0.31 -6.76 6.99
N ALA A 124 0.88 -6.50 7.52
CA ALA A 124 1.19 -5.23 8.15
C ALA A 124 1.23 -4.08 7.12
N CYS A 125 1.77 -4.34 5.93
CA CYS A 125 1.80 -3.37 4.84
C CYS A 125 0.39 -3.03 4.36
N ASP A 126 -0.46 -4.02 4.19
CA ASP A 126 -1.86 -3.83 3.81
C ASP A 126 -2.63 -3.09 4.92
N ARG A 127 -2.39 -3.43 6.17
CA ARG A 127 -3.03 -2.73 7.30
C ARG A 127 -2.62 -1.26 7.37
N PHE A 128 -1.34 -0.98 7.21
CA PHE A 128 -0.85 0.39 7.17
C PHE A 128 -1.48 1.17 6.01
N ALA A 129 -1.50 0.58 4.82
CA ALA A 129 -2.10 1.21 3.65
C ALA A 129 -3.60 1.45 3.84
N LEU A 130 -4.32 0.43 4.31
CA LEU A 130 -5.77 0.51 4.52
C LEU A 130 -6.17 1.65 5.47
N ARG A 131 -5.40 1.81 6.55
CA ARG A 131 -5.69 2.84 7.55
C ARG A 131 -5.33 4.25 7.13
N ASN A 132 -4.34 4.40 6.26
CA ASN A 132 -3.65 5.67 6.08
C ASN A 132 -3.76 6.27 4.66
N PHE A 133 -4.12 5.50 3.64
CA PHE A 133 -4.02 5.99 2.26
C PHE A 133 -4.92 7.19 1.94
N ARG A 134 -6.03 7.37 2.67
CA ARG A 134 -6.92 8.52 2.51
C ARG A 134 -6.66 9.65 3.49
N ARG A 135 -5.76 9.45 4.46
CA ARG A 135 -5.44 10.48 5.43
C ARG A 135 -4.60 11.58 4.80
N ARG A 136 -4.84 12.80 5.23
CA ARG A 136 -4.12 13.97 4.71
C ARG A 136 -2.64 13.95 5.07
N VAL A 137 -2.32 13.58 6.30
CA VAL A 137 -0.94 13.52 6.81
C VAL A 137 -0.73 12.17 7.48
N VAL A 138 0.33 11.49 7.08
CA VAL A 138 0.74 10.18 7.60
C VAL A 138 2.21 10.24 7.96
N THR A 139 2.57 9.71 9.13
CA THR A 139 3.92 9.75 9.66
C THR A 139 4.44 8.35 9.98
N THR A 140 5.71 8.28 10.38
CA THR A 140 6.32 7.03 10.84
C THR A 140 5.67 6.48 12.11
N ASP A 141 5.06 7.33 12.94
CA ASP A 141 4.30 6.88 14.11
C ASP A 141 3.12 6.01 13.69
N ASP A 142 2.46 6.35 12.57
CA ASP A 142 1.38 5.54 12.02
C ASP A 142 1.88 4.17 11.55
N ALA A 143 3.10 4.09 11.04
CA ALA A 143 3.73 2.84 10.66
C ALA A 143 4.02 1.97 11.88
N ASP A 144 4.60 2.55 12.92
CA ASP A 144 4.90 1.84 14.16
C ASP A 144 3.61 1.29 14.80
N GLU A 145 2.54 2.06 14.77
CA GLU A 145 1.24 1.63 15.28
C GLU A 145 0.69 0.44 14.48
N ALA A 146 0.88 0.42 13.17
CA ALA A 146 0.45 -0.70 12.34
C ALA A 146 1.19 -2.01 12.66
N LEU A 147 2.38 -1.92 13.25
CA LEU A 147 3.20 -3.08 13.65
C LEU A 147 2.89 -3.56 15.05
N THR A 148 2.25 -2.77 15.90
CA THR A 148 1.98 -3.14 17.28
C THR A 148 0.84 -4.17 17.37
N ARG A 149 0.83 -4.95 18.46
CA ARG A 149 -0.25 -5.88 18.76
C ARG A 149 -1.59 -5.15 18.88
N ARG A 150 -1.57 -3.95 19.49
CA ARG A 150 -2.75 -3.06 19.59
C ARG A 150 -3.22 -2.64 18.21
N GLY A 151 -2.27 -2.28 17.32
CA GLY A 151 -2.57 -1.98 15.94
C GLY A 151 -3.23 -3.13 15.19
N ARG A 152 -2.82 -4.37 15.46
CA ARG A 152 -3.45 -5.57 14.91
C ARG A 152 -4.87 -5.80 15.43
N LEU A 153 -5.15 -5.40 16.65
CA LEU A 153 -6.44 -5.58 17.31
C LEU A 153 -7.41 -4.41 17.10
N ALA A 154 -6.92 -3.25 16.71
CA ALA A 154 -7.71 -2.02 16.55
C ALA A 154 -8.74 -2.10 15.42
N SER A 155 -8.77 -3.18 14.66
CA SER A 155 -9.84 -3.49 13.71
C SER A 155 -11.14 -3.95 14.38
N ARG A 156 -11.27 -3.81 15.68
CA ARG A 156 -12.47 -4.16 16.44
C ARG A 156 -13.37 -2.96 16.76
N GLY A 157 -13.07 -1.83 16.15
CA GLY A 157 -13.94 -0.66 16.29
C GLY A 157 -15.21 -0.78 15.49
#